data_0316ead2511c6f32c0cdea6d340fd389
#
_entry.id   0316ead2511c6f32c0cdea6d340fd389
#
_cell.length_a   1.000
_cell.length_b   1.000
_cell.length_c   1.000
_cell.angle_alpha   90.00
_cell.angle_beta   90.00
_cell.angle_gamma   90.00
#
_symmetry.space_group_name_H-M   'P 1'
#
loop_
_entity.id
_entity.type
_entity.pdbx_description
1 polymer ?
#
loop_
_entity_poly.entity_id
_entity_poly.type
_entity_poly.pdbx_seq_one_letter_code
_entity_poly.pdbx_strand_id
1 'polypeptide(L)'
;MPPNRARLAGFIDRWYNFTQNSTGAVVQEKGAFMDLQRFLNTHQSRRSFLRELGTLAGVGLALDAGTFNVCTIDTETLVPASRTNPIKHILVACQENRSFDEYFGHYSRAGSFGIPQGYYQPDGRGGKVYPYHFPVTSSNDTSHSWQDTHREWDNGAMDGFYTTNGLLAMGYYDRSDIPFYYALADSFTLCGNYFCSVLGPTLPNRLALWTGTCGGITTNEINGGSLDWFAIVDLLDQYYVTWKCYGLGLGTGSEPNDFEGYNPLTYFKKWQNEPRMYYQIADYYNDLESGKLPQVSFLITEALVDEHPPLDIRTGEFAMEAVIKALMNSPAWKSSVLFFTYDEGGGYFDHVAPPQVDAYGLGFRVPTLIISPYAKRGYVSGQLYEHSSILKFIERHFGLPTLASMNHQFDTSTPGMNNDAAHGNAAGPPAPPRDGLSNIGDFSEVFDFAQDQNYHPSLPSLNNYWIAEFVIALVAKKVGKAARKAVDGL
;
A
#
# COMPACT_ATOMS: atom_id res chain seq x y z
N MET A 1 25.79 28.00 -10.09
CA MET A 1 25.02 27.55 -8.94
C MET A 1 24.03 26.50 -9.46
N PRO A 2 23.95 25.31 -8.88
CA PRO A 2 23.05 24.28 -9.39
C PRO A 2 21.59 24.67 -9.13
N PRO A 3 20.68 24.41 -10.06
CA PRO A 3 19.26 24.85 -10.01
C PRO A 3 18.40 24.16 -8.93
N ASN A 4 18.97 23.26 -8.13
CA ASN A 4 18.24 22.37 -7.23
C ASN A 4 17.89 22.96 -5.85
N ARG A 5 18.62 23.97 -5.36
CA ARG A 5 18.36 24.55 -4.02
C ARG A 5 17.01 25.26 -3.92
N ALA A 6 16.59 25.96 -4.98
CA ALA A 6 15.31 26.68 -4.97
C ALA A 6 14.09 25.73 -5.04
N ARG A 7 14.24 24.57 -5.65
CA ARG A 7 13.16 23.54 -5.72
C ARG A 7 12.97 22.83 -4.39
N LEU A 8 14.07 22.50 -3.71
CA LEU A 8 14.04 21.84 -2.41
C LEU A 8 13.41 22.75 -1.33
N ALA A 9 13.80 24.02 -1.30
CA ALA A 9 13.21 25.01 -0.40
C ALA A 9 11.69 25.18 -0.65
N GLY A 10 11.28 25.22 -1.92
CA GLY A 10 9.85 25.32 -2.27
C GLY A 10 9.02 24.07 -1.93
N PHE A 11 9.65 22.88 -1.91
CA PHE A 11 9.04 21.63 -1.47
C PHE A 11 8.88 21.63 0.06
N ILE A 12 9.93 21.95 0.79
CA ILE A 12 9.93 22.04 2.25
C ILE A 12 8.90 23.09 2.72
N ASP A 13 8.77 24.23 2.03
CA ASP A 13 7.80 25.27 2.36
C ASP A 13 6.35 24.83 2.15
N ARG A 14 6.05 24.13 1.07
CA ARG A 14 4.71 23.59 0.81
C ARG A 14 4.36 22.52 1.83
N TRP A 15 5.29 21.66 2.14
CA TRP A 15 5.11 20.57 3.09
C TRP A 15 4.97 21.08 4.53
N TYR A 16 5.77 22.07 4.93
CA TYR A 16 5.67 22.72 6.23
C TYR A 16 4.31 23.40 6.47
N ASN A 17 3.77 24.07 5.45
CA ASN A 17 2.44 24.69 5.55
C ASN A 17 1.31 23.64 5.65
N PHE A 18 1.48 22.48 5.05
CA PHE A 18 0.56 21.35 5.17
C PHE A 18 0.56 20.76 6.60
N THR A 19 1.74 20.59 7.21
CA THR A 19 1.85 19.98 8.56
C THR A 19 1.52 20.91 9.71
N GLN A 20 1.59 22.25 9.54
CA GLN A 20 1.23 23.21 10.60
C GLN A 20 -0.28 23.26 10.89
N ASN A 21 -1.09 22.77 9.97
CA ASN A 21 -2.54 22.72 10.17
C ASN A 21 -3.00 21.46 10.94
N SER A 22 -2.11 20.54 11.23
CA SER A 22 -2.51 19.23 11.74
C SER A 22 -1.98 18.80 13.12
N THR A 23 -0.99 19.44 13.78
CA THR A 23 -0.63 19.01 15.15
C THR A 23 0.21 20.03 15.96
N GLY A 24 -0.08 20.19 17.26
CA GLY A 24 0.76 20.89 18.23
C GLY A 24 1.40 19.94 19.23
N ALA A 25 2.71 19.72 19.16
CA ALA A 25 3.58 19.35 20.28
C ALA A 25 5.08 19.39 19.88
N VAL A 26 5.94 19.87 20.78
CA VAL A 26 7.39 20.07 20.57
C VAL A 26 8.17 19.24 21.59
N VAL A 27 9.20 18.50 21.14
CA VAL A 27 10.25 17.90 22.01
C VAL A 27 11.65 18.23 21.44
N GLN A 28 12.59 18.59 22.32
CA GLN A 28 13.99 18.96 21.99
C GLN A 28 14.93 17.77 22.11
N GLU A 29 15.78 17.52 21.10
CA GLU A 29 17.01 16.71 21.26
C GLU A 29 18.19 17.23 20.43
N LYS A 30 19.34 17.43 21.08
CA LYS A 30 20.59 17.98 20.50
C LYS A 30 21.56 16.91 19.94
N GLY A 31 21.33 15.63 20.15
CA GLY A 31 22.28 14.55 19.85
C GLY A 31 22.25 14.01 18.40
N ALA A 32 21.10 14.05 17.74
CA ALA A 32 20.88 13.35 16.47
C ALA A 32 21.56 14.02 15.24
N PHE A 33 21.95 15.28 15.37
CA PHE A 33 22.44 16.07 14.23
C PHE A 33 23.91 15.82 13.84
N MET A 34 24.77 15.52 14.83
CA MET A 34 26.20 15.25 14.56
C MET A 34 26.43 13.90 13.87
N ASP A 35 25.58 12.93 14.12
CA ASP A 35 25.70 11.60 13.51
C ASP A 35 25.27 11.56 12.05
N LEU A 36 24.33 12.41 11.63
CA LEU A 36 23.88 12.48 10.23
C LEU A 36 24.98 13.00 9.30
N GLN A 37 25.73 14.02 9.70
CA GLN A 37 26.85 14.56 8.92
C GLN A 37 28.02 13.55 8.81
N ARG A 38 28.24 12.79 9.87
CA ARG A 38 29.25 11.72 9.88
C ARG A 38 28.84 10.57 8.97
N PHE A 39 27.55 10.27 8.91
CA PHE A 39 26.94 9.24 8.07
C PHE A 39 27.00 9.57 6.57
N LEU A 40 26.63 10.79 6.16
CA LEU A 40 26.65 11.21 4.77
C LEU A 40 28.07 11.19 4.14
N ASN A 41 29.10 11.16 4.98
CA ASN A 41 30.51 11.09 4.55
C ASN A 41 31.10 9.66 4.59
N THR A 42 30.34 8.64 5.00
CA THR A 42 30.79 7.25 5.02
C THR A 42 30.05 6.40 3.97
N HIS A 43 30.78 5.55 3.24
CA HIS A 43 30.22 4.61 2.28
C HIS A 43 29.53 3.41 2.98
N GLN A 44 28.52 3.67 3.81
CA GLN A 44 27.77 2.60 4.46
C GLN A 44 26.71 1.97 3.54
N SER A 45 26.40 0.71 3.76
CA SER A 45 25.35 0.03 2.99
C SER A 45 23.97 0.59 3.35
N ARG A 46 23.02 0.58 2.40
CA ARG A 46 21.62 0.99 2.62
C ARG A 46 20.95 0.27 3.80
N ARG A 47 21.36 -0.98 4.05
CA ARG A 47 20.88 -1.78 5.16
C ARG A 47 21.33 -1.25 6.52
N SER A 48 22.59 -0.82 6.65
CA SER A 48 23.11 -0.17 7.85
C SER A 48 22.40 1.15 8.13
N PHE A 49 22.11 1.90 7.07
CA PHE A 49 21.39 3.17 7.16
C PHE A 49 19.97 3.00 7.72
N LEU A 50 19.19 2.08 7.18
CA LEU A 50 17.83 1.82 7.65
C LEU A 50 17.80 1.25 9.08
N ARG A 51 18.79 0.45 9.45
CA ARG A 51 18.98 0.01 10.84
C ARG A 51 19.28 1.17 11.80
N GLU A 52 20.17 2.08 11.40
CA GLU A 52 20.52 3.24 12.23
C GLU A 52 19.33 4.20 12.39
N LEU A 53 18.54 4.38 11.34
CA LEU A 53 17.28 5.13 11.43
C LEU A 53 16.29 4.49 12.40
N GLY A 54 16.14 3.16 12.34
CA GLY A 54 15.29 2.40 13.27
C GLY A 54 15.76 2.53 14.72
N THR A 55 17.08 2.49 14.96
CA THR A 55 17.67 2.66 16.29
C THR A 55 17.56 4.11 16.81
N LEU A 56 17.70 5.11 15.96
CA LEU A 56 17.49 6.51 16.33
C LEU A 56 16.02 6.79 16.71
N ALA A 57 15.09 6.06 16.09
CA ALA A 57 13.68 6.11 16.46
C ALA A 57 13.36 5.42 17.80
N GLY A 58 14.13 4.37 18.14
CA GLY A 58 13.94 3.57 19.36
C GLY A 58 14.60 4.09 20.64
N VAL A 59 15.56 5.02 20.55
CA VAL A 59 16.32 5.50 21.73
C VAL A 59 15.53 6.48 22.62
N GLY A 60 14.31 6.86 22.24
CA GLY A 60 13.49 7.82 23.02
C GLY A 60 12.69 7.24 24.20
N LEU A 61 12.61 5.92 24.39
CA LEU A 61 11.75 5.32 25.42
C LEU A 61 12.38 4.09 26.09
N ALA A 62 13.34 4.31 26.98
CA ALA A 62 13.66 3.36 28.03
C ALA A 62 13.00 3.87 29.34
N LEU A 63 11.77 3.49 29.57
CA LEU A 63 11.14 3.57 30.89
C LEU A 63 10.49 2.22 31.21
N ASP A 64 11.13 1.60 32.21
CA ASP A 64 10.62 0.61 33.17
C ASP A 64 9.77 -0.56 32.62
N ALA A 65 10.47 -1.64 32.28
CA ALA A 65 9.86 -2.95 32.00
C ALA A 65 9.52 -3.66 33.32
N GLY A 66 8.31 -3.54 33.75
CA GLY A 66 7.72 -4.53 34.64
C GLY A 66 7.65 -5.88 33.93
N THR A 67 8.27 -6.90 34.53
CA THR A 67 8.34 -8.28 34.06
C THR A 67 6.97 -8.88 33.83
N PHE A 68 6.56 -8.99 32.57
CA PHE A 68 5.51 -9.93 32.15
C PHE A 68 6.16 -11.18 31.59
N ASN A 69 6.05 -12.30 32.31
CA ASN A 69 6.34 -13.62 31.78
C ASN A 69 5.32 -13.96 30.70
N VAL A 70 5.64 -13.70 29.45
CA VAL A 70 4.90 -14.27 28.31
C VAL A 70 5.37 -15.72 28.17
N CYS A 71 4.49 -16.64 28.45
CA CYS A 71 4.67 -18.06 28.12
C CYS A 71 4.78 -18.17 26.60
N THR A 72 5.98 -18.30 26.07
CA THR A 72 6.21 -18.65 24.67
C THR A 72 5.79 -20.10 24.48
N ILE A 73 4.58 -20.30 23.95
CA ILE A 73 4.22 -21.59 23.36
C ILE A 73 4.93 -21.65 22.02
N ASP A 74 5.91 -22.53 21.90
CA ASP A 74 6.50 -22.91 20.63
C ASP A 74 5.42 -23.58 19.77
N THR A 75 4.76 -22.82 18.91
CA THR A 75 3.76 -23.32 17.96
C THR A 75 4.35 -23.54 16.58
N GLU A 76 5.47 -24.27 16.48
CA GLU A 76 5.98 -24.73 15.19
C GLU A 76 5.18 -25.88 14.55
N THR A 77 4.11 -26.31 15.18
CA THR A 77 3.30 -27.41 14.66
C THR A 77 1.83 -27.05 14.77
N LEU A 78 1.13 -26.94 13.64
CA LEU A 78 -0.23 -27.48 13.49
C LEU A 78 -1.02 -27.06 12.24
N VAL A 79 -0.39 -26.48 11.20
CA VAL A 79 -1.07 -26.42 9.90
C VAL A 79 -0.25 -27.17 8.87
N PRO A 80 -0.71 -28.30 8.31
CA PRO A 80 -0.01 -28.94 7.23
C PRO A 80 -0.10 -28.06 5.99
N ALA A 81 0.95 -27.28 5.70
CA ALA A 81 1.12 -26.69 4.39
C ALA A 81 0.94 -27.82 3.36
N SER A 82 0.09 -27.60 2.39
CA SER A 82 -0.05 -28.55 1.26
C SER A 82 1.35 -28.94 0.80
N ARG A 83 1.64 -30.25 0.72
CA ARG A 83 2.99 -30.77 0.35
C ARG A 83 3.46 -30.29 -1.03
N THR A 84 2.65 -29.56 -1.77
CA THR A 84 2.91 -29.05 -3.12
C THR A 84 3.14 -27.53 -3.17
N ASN A 85 2.74 -26.77 -2.15
CA ASN A 85 2.95 -25.33 -2.11
C ASN A 85 4.06 -24.97 -1.11
N PRO A 86 5.22 -24.46 -1.58
CA PRO A 86 6.37 -24.16 -0.73
C PRO A 86 6.26 -22.84 0.03
N ILE A 87 5.22 -22.03 -0.20
CA ILE A 87 5.04 -20.72 0.44
C ILE A 87 4.72 -20.93 1.93
N LYS A 88 5.44 -20.23 2.78
CA LYS A 88 5.24 -20.20 4.24
C LYS A 88 4.93 -18.80 4.75
N HIS A 89 5.33 -17.77 4.00
CA HIS A 89 5.20 -16.38 4.36
C HIS A 89 4.47 -15.63 3.25
N ILE A 90 3.34 -15.05 3.60
CA ILE A 90 2.53 -14.20 2.71
C ILE A 90 2.66 -12.78 3.22
N LEU A 91 3.13 -11.87 2.38
CA LEU A 91 3.24 -10.46 2.70
C LEU A 91 2.26 -9.68 1.82
N VAL A 92 1.65 -8.66 2.38
CA VAL A 92 0.72 -7.75 1.68
C VAL A 92 1.17 -6.32 1.92
N ALA A 93 1.43 -5.58 0.86
CA ALA A 93 1.73 -4.16 0.89
C ALA A 93 0.72 -3.41 0.01
N CYS A 94 0.16 -2.35 0.53
CA CYS A 94 -0.83 -1.53 -0.15
C CYS A 94 -0.44 -0.06 -0.08
N GLN A 95 -0.11 0.53 -1.23
CA GLN A 95 0.18 1.95 -1.42
C GLN A 95 -1.10 2.75 -1.67
N GLU A 96 -0.98 4.06 -1.96
CA GLU A 96 -2.07 5.01 -2.08
C GLU A 96 -2.22 5.57 -3.50
N ASN A 97 -3.47 5.57 -3.99
CA ASN A 97 -3.97 6.50 -4.99
C ASN A 97 -3.27 6.47 -6.36
N ARG A 98 -3.07 5.28 -6.98
CA ARG A 98 -2.49 5.17 -8.32
C ARG A 98 -3.29 4.23 -9.22
N SER A 99 -3.63 4.68 -10.42
CA SER A 99 -4.30 3.83 -11.41
C SER A 99 -3.28 2.95 -12.16
N PHE A 100 -3.76 1.84 -12.72
CA PHE A 100 -2.94 0.97 -13.57
C PHE A 100 -2.39 1.71 -14.79
N ASP A 101 -3.21 2.49 -15.46
CA ASP A 101 -2.79 3.21 -16.67
C ASP A 101 -1.78 4.31 -16.36
N GLU A 102 -1.90 4.97 -15.20
CA GLU A 102 -0.91 5.96 -14.77
C GLU A 102 0.49 5.36 -14.65
N TYR A 103 0.62 4.13 -14.13
CA TYR A 103 1.91 3.51 -13.84
C TYR A 103 2.37 2.52 -14.91
N PHE A 104 1.48 1.66 -15.41
CA PHE A 104 1.80 0.57 -16.32
C PHE A 104 1.08 0.63 -17.66
N GLY A 105 0.30 1.67 -17.91
CA GLY A 105 -0.40 1.86 -19.19
C GLY A 105 0.54 1.91 -20.40
N HIS A 106 1.78 2.35 -20.21
CA HIS A 106 2.87 2.35 -21.21
C HIS A 106 3.88 1.21 -21.03
N TYR A 107 3.60 0.21 -20.19
CA TYR A 107 4.47 -0.95 -20.06
C TYR A 107 4.42 -1.82 -21.33
N SER A 108 5.57 -2.03 -21.95
CA SER A 108 5.65 -2.67 -23.27
C SER A 108 5.10 -4.10 -23.35
N ARG A 109 5.02 -4.80 -22.20
CA ARG A 109 4.44 -6.14 -22.10
C ARG A 109 2.99 -6.16 -21.64
N ALA A 110 2.40 -4.99 -21.34
CA ALA A 110 0.99 -4.92 -20.95
C ALA A 110 0.05 -5.43 -22.06
N GLY A 111 0.47 -5.38 -23.33
CA GLY A 111 -0.33 -5.86 -24.44
C GLY A 111 -1.69 -5.14 -24.52
N SER A 112 -2.77 -5.89 -24.51
CA SER A 112 -4.13 -5.33 -24.54
C SER A 112 -4.58 -4.69 -23.22
N PHE A 113 -3.79 -4.81 -22.13
CA PHE A 113 -4.06 -4.16 -20.86
C PHE A 113 -3.50 -2.75 -20.79
N GLY A 114 -2.55 -2.40 -21.67
CA GLY A 114 -1.99 -1.05 -21.75
C GLY A 114 -2.91 -0.09 -22.50
N ILE A 115 -2.58 1.20 -22.41
CA ILE A 115 -3.36 2.27 -23.03
C ILE A 115 -3.47 2.06 -24.54
N PRO A 116 -4.68 2.03 -25.12
CA PRO A 116 -4.87 1.89 -26.56
C PRO A 116 -4.25 3.04 -27.33
N GLN A 117 -3.72 2.76 -28.52
CA GLN A 117 -3.19 3.81 -29.39
C GLN A 117 -4.31 4.82 -29.73
N GLY A 118 -4.00 6.11 -29.51
CA GLY A 118 -4.92 7.20 -29.80
C GLY A 118 -6.05 7.36 -28.76
N TYR A 119 -5.93 6.72 -27.59
CA TYR A 119 -6.84 6.96 -26.48
C TYR A 119 -6.89 8.44 -26.10
N TYR A 120 -8.07 8.94 -25.79
CA TYR A 120 -8.30 10.32 -25.34
C TYR A 120 -9.54 10.40 -24.45
N GLN A 121 -9.61 11.45 -23.67
CA GLN A 121 -10.81 11.88 -22.95
C GLN A 121 -11.47 13.06 -23.65
N PRO A 122 -12.80 13.18 -23.64
CA PRO A 122 -13.48 14.38 -24.11
C PRO A 122 -13.22 15.56 -23.15
N ASP A 123 -13.11 16.79 -23.70
CA ASP A 123 -12.91 18.01 -22.89
C ASP A 123 -14.25 18.65 -22.44
N GLY A 124 -15.36 17.99 -22.71
CA GLY A 124 -16.71 18.53 -22.45
C GLY A 124 -17.15 19.65 -23.41
N ARG A 125 -16.31 20.02 -24.40
CA ARG A 125 -16.57 21.11 -25.37
C ARG A 125 -16.41 20.64 -26.82
N GLY A 126 -16.27 19.33 -27.03
CA GLY A 126 -16.10 18.71 -28.34
C GLY A 126 -14.62 18.51 -28.75
N GLY A 127 -13.67 18.84 -27.90
CA GLY A 127 -12.24 18.56 -28.08
C GLY A 127 -11.79 17.23 -27.46
N LYS A 128 -10.52 16.90 -27.67
CA LYS A 128 -9.88 15.67 -27.21
C LYS A 128 -8.67 16.00 -26.33
N VAL A 129 -8.57 15.35 -25.19
CA VAL A 129 -7.42 15.43 -24.28
C VAL A 129 -6.73 14.08 -24.24
N TYR A 130 -5.46 14.05 -24.62
CA TYR A 130 -4.65 12.84 -24.66
C TYR A 130 -3.87 12.67 -23.37
N PRO A 131 -3.58 11.43 -22.94
CA PRO A 131 -2.61 11.18 -21.89
C PRO A 131 -1.25 11.84 -22.21
N TYR A 132 -0.58 12.30 -21.17
CA TYR A 132 0.72 12.95 -21.30
C TYR A 132 1.67 12.47 -20.18
N HIS A 133 2.96 12.38 -20.50
CA HIS A 133 3.99 12.04 -19.53
C HIS A 133 4.16 13.17 -18.52
N PHE A 134 4.10 12.86 -17.23
CA PHE A 134 4.32 13.84 -16.18
C PHE A 134 5.73 14.41 -16.23
N PRO A 135 5.90 15.75 -16.22
CA PRO A 135 7.23 16.37 -16.24
C PRO A 135 7.94 16.30 -14.87
N VAL A 136 7.24 15.86 -13.83
CA VAL A 136 7.71 15.80 -12.44
C VAL A 136 7.11 14.57 -11.76
N THR A 137 7.76 14.08 -10.72
CA THR A 137 7.36 12.88 -9.96
C THR A 137 6.50 13.19 -8.72
N SER A 138 6.13 14.44 -8.54
CA SER A 138 5.14 14.88 -7.54
C SER A 138 4.05 15.70 -8.23
N SER A 139 2.81 15.47 -7.89
CA SER A 139 1.65 16.16 -8.46
C SER A 139 0.75 16.67 -7.33
N ASN A 140 -0.16 17.59 -7.65
CA ASN A 140 -1.25 17.88 -6.73
C ASN A 140 -2.19 16.68 -6.66
N ASP A 141 -2.98 16.64 -5.60
CA ASP A 141 -4.00 15.62 -5.42
C ASP A 141 -5.18 15.84 -6.37
N THR A 142 -5.83 14.73 -6.75
CA THR A 142 -7.05 14.66 -7.56
C THR A 142 -8.19 14.19 -6.68
N SER A 143 -9.42 14.61 -6.98
CA SER A 143 -10.58 14.12 -6.25
C SER A 143 -10.86 12.65 -6.61
N HIS A 144 -10.99 11.82 -5.59
CA HIS A 144 -11.29 10.39 -5.69
C HIS A 144 -12.43 10.00 -4.73
N SER A 145 -13.32 10.98 -4.43
CA SER A 145 -14.53 10.71 -3.65
C SER A 145 -15.45 9.73 -4.38
N TRP A 146 -16.37 9.10 -3.63
CA TRP A 146 -17.40 8.25 -4.21
C TRP A 146 -18.13 8.92 -5.38
N GLN A 147 -18.50 10.19 -5.23
CA GLN A 147 -19.22 10.91 -6.26
C GLN A 147 -18.36 11.19 -7.49
N ASP A 148 -17.10 11.54 -7.28
CA ASP A 148 -16.20 11.91 -8.37
C ASP A 148 -15.73 10.67 -9.16
N THR A 149 -15.42 9.57 -8.51
CA THR A 149 -15.09 8.29 -9.19
C THR A 149 -16.28 7.76 -10.02
N HIS A 150 -17.53 7.99 -9.56
CA HIS A 150 -18.71 7.64 -10.37
C HIS A 150 -18.91 8.57 -11.57
N ARG A 151 -18.51 9.85 -11.47
CA ARG A 151 -18.49 10.76 -12.64
C ARG A 151 -17.42 10.35 -13.64
N GLU A 152 -16.26 9.93 -13.15
CA GLU A 152 -15.16 9.44 -13.98
C GLU A 152 -15.53 8.17 -14.74
N TRP A 153 -16.19 7.24 -14.06
CA TRP A 153 -16.70 6.00 -14.62
C TRP A 153 -17.78 6.21 -15.68
N ASP A 154 -18.63 7.22 -15.50
CA ASP A 154 -19.79 7.60 -16.34
C ASP A 154 -20.54 6.37 -16.87
N ASN A 155 -21.06 5.56 -15.97
CA ASN A 155 -21.82 4.33 -16.29
C ASN A 155 -21.07 3.36 -17.22
N GLY A 156 -19.76 3.34 -17.17
CA GLY A 156 -18.88 2.47 -17.97
C GLY A 156 -18.33 3.11 -19.24
N ALA A 157 -18.66 4.35 -19.54
CA ALA A 157 -18.08 5.08 -20.67
C ALA A 157 -16.59 5.42 -20.45
N MET A 158 -16.16 5.52 -19.20
CA MET A 158 -14.78 5.82 -18.81
C MET A 158 -14.26 7.12 -19.39
N ASP A 159 -15.10 8.12 -19.53
CA ASP A 159 -14.79 9.38 -20.23
C ASP A 159 -14.93 10.63 -19.35
N GLY A 160 -15.15 10.45 -18.03
CA GLY A 160 -15.33 11.52 -17.07
C GLY A 160 -14.06 12.00 -16.36
N PHE A 161 -12.89 11.42 -16.54
CA PHE A 161 -11.67 11.75 -15.78
C PHE A 161 -11.22 13.20 -15.99
N TYR A 162 -11.11 13.63 -17.25
CA TYR A 162 -10.71 15.01 -17.53
C TYR A 162 -11.74 16.02 -17.07
N THR A 163 -13.03 15.74 -17.24
CA THR A 163 -14.10 16.67 -16.86
C THR A 163 -14.24 16.80 -15.34
N THR A 164 -13.85 15.77 -14.59
CA THR A 164 -13.86 15.76 -13.11
C THR A 164 -12.60 16.40 -12.54
N ASN A 165 -11.41 15.93 -12.95
CA ASN A 165 -10.12 16.26 -12.33
C ASN A 165 -9.18 17.07 -13.24
N GLY A 166 -9.62 17.44 -14.44
CA GLY A 166 -8.85 18.24 -15.37
C GLY A 166 -7.64 17.50 -15.95
N LEU A 167 -6.67 18.28 -16.42
CA LEU A 167 -5.49 17.74 -17.09
C LEU A 167 -4.67 16.80 -16.18
N LEU A 168 -4.68 17.04 -14.88
CA LEU A 168 -3.91 16.27 -13.92
C LEU A 168 -4.28 14.78 -13.95
N ALA A 169 -5.56 14.45 -14.10
CA ALA A 169 -6.03 13.06 -14.21
C ALA A 169 -5.45 12.31 -15.42
N MET A 170 -4.95 13.03 -16.44
CA MET A 170 -4.47 12.47 -17.70
C MET A 170 -2.96 12.22 -17.73
N GLY A 171 -2.27 12.47 -16.64
CA GLY A 171 -0.83 12.25 -16.55
C GLY A 171 -0.48 10.76 -16.37
N TYR A 172 0.69 10.34 -16.85
CA TYR A 172 1.24 9.01 -16.61
C TYR A 172 2.73 9.07 -16.32
N TYR A 173 3.23 8.01 -15.69
CA TYR A 173 4.64 7.73 -15.47
C TYR A 173 5.09 6.55 -16.33
N ASP A 174 6.39 6.48 -16.58
CA ASP A 174 6.97 5.36 -17.32
C ASP A 174 8.21 4.79 -16.61
N ARG A 175 8.92 3.91 -17.30
CA ARG A 175 10.15 3.28 -16.79
C ARG A 175 11.22 4.26 -16.34
N SER A 176 11.26 5.48 -16.88
CA SER A 176 12.26 6.48 -16.49
C SER A 176 11.97 7.11 -15.13
N ASP A 177 10.72 7.10 -14.70
CA ASP A 177 10.26 7.66 -13.43
C ASP A 177 10.28 6.63 -12.30
N ILE A 178 9.81 5.40 -12.58
CA ILE A 178 9.66 4.30 -11.62
C ILE A 178 10.39 3.03 -12.11
N PRO A 179 11.72 3.10 -12.34
CA PRO A 179 12.51 2.03 -12.94
C PRO A 179 12.51 0.73 -12.14
N PHE A 180 12.39 0.81 -10.81
CA PHE A 180 12.37 -0.37 -9.95
C PHE A 180 11.07 -1.16 -10.11
N TYR A 181 9.92 -0.48 -10.16
CA TYR A 181 8.62 -1.14 -10.35
C TYR A 181 8.51 -1.80 -11.72
N TYR A 182 9.03 -1.15 -12.76
CA TYR A 182 9.10 -1.77 -14.09
C TYR A 182 10.04 -2.99 -14.12
N ALA A 183 11.15 -2.97 -13.39
CA ALA A 183 12.02 -4.12 -13.27
C ALA A 183 11.39 -5.27 -12.48
N LEU A 184 10.53 -4.98 -11.51
CA LEU A 184 9.71 -5.99 -10.84
C LEU A 184 8.72 -6.64 -11.81
N ALA A 185 8.02 -5.85 -12.64
CA ALA A 185 7.13 -6.36 -13.67
C ALA A 185 7.87 -7.21 -14.73
N ASP A 186 9.10 -6.84 -15.09
CA ASP A 186 9.95 -7.65 -15.98
C ASP A 186 10.36 -8.99 -15.37
N SER A 187 10.48 -9.04 -14.05
CA SER A 187 11.06 -10.19 -13.33
C SER A 187 10.02 -11.11 -12.71
N PHE A 188 8.84 -10.61 -12.42
CA PHE A 188 7.76 -11.29 -11.71
C PHE A 188 6.44 -11.16 -12.45
N THR A 189 5.30 -11.31 -11.78
CA THR A 189 3.98 -11.19 -12.40
C THR A 189 3.37 -9.82 -12.13
N LEU A 190 2.91 -9.16 -13.20
CA LEU A 190 2.05 -7.98 -13.15
C LEU A 190 0.61 -8.41 -13.39
N CYS A 191 -0.35 -7.90 -12.62
CA CYS A 191 -1.77 -8.15 -12.84
C CYS A 191 -2.34 -7.05 -13.76
N GLY A 192 -2.67 -7.38 -15.01
CA GLY A 192 -3.24 -6.44 -15.98
C GLY A 192 -4.75 -6.20 -15.80
N ASN A 193 -5.39 -6.98 -14.95
CA ASN A 193 -6.84 -6.95 -14.73
C ASN A 193 -7.18 -7.03 -13.23
N TYR A 194 -6.45 -6.27 -12.41
CA TYR A 194 -6.71 -6.12 -10.98
C TYR A 194 -7.38 -4.77 -10.71
N PHE A 195 -8.55 -4.83 -10.11
CA PHE A 195 -9.38 -3.67 -9.79
C PHE A 195 -9.36 -3.39 -8.29
N CYS A 196 -9.46 -2.14 -7.88
CA CYS A 196 -9.82 -1.84 -6.51
C CYS A 196 -11.29 -2.25 -6.26
N SER A 197 -11.69 -2.33 -5.01
CA SER A 197 -12.94 -3.03 -4.67
C SER A 197 -14.19 -2.20 -4.92
N VAL A 198 -14.10 -0.87 -4.86
CA VAL A 198 -15.24 0.03 -5.13
C VAL A 198 -14.78 1.31 -5.82
N LEU A 199 -15.69 1.95 -6.56
CA LEU A 199 -15.54 3.32 -7.04
C LEU A 199 -15.67 4.27 -5.85
N GLY A 200 -14.56 4.54 -5.14
CA GLY A 200 -14.57 5.35 -3.94
C GLY A 200 -13.19 5.54 -3.34
N PRO A 201 -13.10 6.24 -2.20
CA PRO A 201 -11.85 6.62 -1.59
C PRO A 201 -11.14 5.46 -0.87
N THR A 202 -10.05 5.77 -0.19
CA THR A 202 -9.12 4.88 0.54
C THR A 202 -9.81 3.88 1.46
N LEU A 203 -10.60 4.35 2.43
CA LEU A 203 -11.09 3.49 3.51
C LEU A 203 -11.99 2.35 3.05
N PRO A 204 -13.02 2.53 2.21
CA PRO A 204 -13.85 1.42 1.73
C PRO A 204 -13.03 0.37 0.95
N ASN A 205 -12.03 0.79 0.18
CA ASN A 205 -11.14 -0.10 -0.55
C ASN A 205 -10.21 -0.87 0.39
N ARG A 206 -9.62 -0.21 1.38
CA ARG A 206 -8.81 -0.89 2.41
C ARG A 206 -9.64 -1.80 3.31
N LEU A 207 -10.87 -1.44 3.64
CA LEU A 207 -11.79 -2.36 4.34
C LEU A 207 -11.98 -3.66 3.55
N ALA A 208 -12.23 -3.55 2.24
CA ALA A 208 -12.38 -4.74 1.39
C ALA A 208 -11.09 -5.59 1.35
N LEU A 209 -9.91 -4.97 1.36
CA LEU A 209 -8.62 -5.68 1.43
C LEU A 209 -8.46 -6.50 2.73
N TRP A 210 -9.14 -6.12 3.82
CA TRP A 210 -9.01 -6.79 5.11
C TRP A 210 -10.22 -7.65 5.50
N THR A 211 -11.36 -7.41 4.89
CA THR A 211 -12.63 -8.04 5.30
C THR A 211 -13.45 -8.64 4.15
N GLY A 212 -12.96 -8.51 2.91
CA GLY A 212 -13.67 -8.94 1.71
C GLY A 212 -14.84 -8.01 1.33
N THR A 213 -15.10 -6.97 2.11
CA THR A 213 -16.25 -6.06 1.90
C THR A 213 -15.95 -4.64 2.36
N CYS A 214 -16.54 -3.64 1.71
CA CYS A 214 -16.56 -2.28 2.25
C CYS A 214 -17.58 -2.08 3.38
N GLY A 215 -18.41 -3.07 3.68
CA GLY A 215 -19.47 -2.99 4.71
C GLY A 215 -20.53 -1.94 4.42
N GLY A 216 -20.68 -1.49 3.17
CA GLY A 216 -21.57 -0.39 2.79
C GLY A 216 -21.01 1.01 3.05
N ILE A 217 -19.74 1.11 3.46
CA ILE A 217 -19.05 2.39 3.70
C ILE A 217 -18.56 2.92 2.35
N THR A 218 -18.79 4.21 2.10
CA THR A 218 -18.46 4.90 0.84
C THR A 218 -17.62 6.16 1.05
N THR A 219 -17.13 6.40 2.28
CA THR A 219 -16.40 7.60 2.68
C THR A 219 -15.21 7.23 3.59
N ASN A 220 -14.23 8.12 3.73
CA ASN A 220 -13.14 7.99 4.69
C ASN A 220 -13.56 8.43 6.11
N GLU A 221 -14.72 9.06 6.26
CA GLU A 221 -15.15 9.68 7.51
C GLU A 221 -15.98 8.70 8.35
N ILE A 222 -15.34 7.85 9.13
CA ILE A 222 -15.99 7.01 10.14
C ILE A 222 -15.26 7.14 11.48
N ASN A 223 -15.98 6.83 12.55
CA ASN A 223 -15.39 6.88 13.90
C ASN A 223 -14.53 5.63 14.18
N GLY A 224 -13.35 5.84 14.76
CA GLY A 224 -12.53 4.75 15.29
C GLY A 224 -13.30 3.87 16.27
N GLY A 225 -13.10 2.55 16.18
CA GLY A 225 -13.79 1.56 17.04
C GLY A 225 -15.29 1.41 16.80
N SER A 226 -15.78 1.83 15.63
CA SER A 226 -17.20 1.70 15.29
C SER A 226 -17.56 0.38 14.59
N LEU A 227 -16.55 -0.33 14.05
CA LEU A 227 -16.74 -1.56 13.27
C LEU A 227 -16.56 -2.81 14.14
N ASP A 228 -17.29 -3.90 13.85
CA ASP A 228 -17.27 -5.11 14.66
C ASP A 228 -17.50 -6.44 13.91
N TRP A 229 -17.44 -6.44 12.57
CA TRP A 229 -17.50 -7.69 11.80
C TRP A 229 -16.14 -8.36 11.65
N PHE A 230 -16.11 -9.58 11.09
CA PHE A 230 -14.88 -10.36 10.93
C PHE A 230 -13.93 -9.73 9.89
N ALA A 231 -12.68 -9.58 10.28
CA ALA A 231 -11.56 -9.30 9.40
C ALA A 231 -10.70 -10.58 9.22
N ILE A 232 -9.82 -10.59 8.24
CA ILE A 232 -8.93 -11.74 7.99
C ILE A 232 -8.12 -12.14 9.23
N VAL A 233 -7.70 -11.19 10.05
CA VAL A 233 -6.94 -11.43 11.27
C VAL A 233 -7.75 -12.18 12.33
N ASP A 234 -9.08 -12.11 12.31
CA ASP A 234 -9.95 -12.94 13.15
C ASP A 234 -9.84 -14.41 12.77
N LEU A 235 -9.81 -14.71 11.47
CA LEU A 235 -9.62 -16.07 10.98
C LEU A 235 -8.20 -16.55 11.25
N LEU A 236 -7.18 -15.70 11.02
CA LEU A 236 -5.78 -16.04 11.31
C LEU A 236 -5.63 -16.45 12.79
N ASP A 237 -6.23 -15.71 13.72
CA ASP A 237 -6.19 -16.03 15.15
C ASP A 237 -6.94 -17.32 15.47
N GLN A 238 -8.15 -17.52 14.91
CA GLN A 238 -8.94 -18.73 15.14
C GLN A 238 -8.23 -20.01 14.68
N TYR A 239 -7.39 -19.91 13.64
CA TYR A 239 -6.68 -21.03 13.04
C TYR A 239 -5.18 -21.05 13.38
N TYR A 240 -4.76 -20.24 14.36
CA TYR A 240 -3.38 -20.18 14.84
C TYR A 240 -2.35 -19.82 13.76
N VAL A 241 -2.74 -19.04 12.76
CA VAL A 241 -1.85 -18.49 11.76
C VAL A 241 -1.22 -17.21 12.31
N THR A 242 0.10 -17.17 12.40
CA THR A 242 0.80 -16.02 12.96
C THR A 242 0.78 -14.83 12.02
N TRP A 243 0.53 -13.63 12.57
CA TRP A 243 0.50 -12.40 11.77
C TRP A 243 1.06 -11.18 12.51
N LYS A 244 1.51 -10.18 11.75
CA LYS A 244 1.97 -8.88 12.24
C LYS A 244 1.69 -7.81 11.19
N CYS A 245 1.48 -6.56 11.65
CA CYS A 245 1.57 -5.36 10.84
C CYS A 245 2.91 -4.66 11.09
N TYR A 246 3.58 -4.23 10.03
CA TYR A 246 4.82 -3.45 10.09
C TYR A 246 4.61 -2.12 9.40
N GLY A 247 4.77 -1.01 10.14
CA GLY A 247 4.74 0.33 9.58
C GLY A 247 5.99 0.61 8.77
N LEU A 248 5.84 1.02 7.53
CA LEU A 248 6.96 1.34 6.63
C LEU A 248 7.39 2.80 6.74
N GLY A 249 6.58 3.65 7.35
CA GLY A 249 6.91 5.04 7.59
C GLY A 249 7.94 5.22 8.71
N LEU A 250 8.30 6.47 8.95
CA LEU A 250 9.07 6.87 10.13
C LEU A 250 8.15 7.37 11.25
N GLY A 251 6.91 6.95 11.22
CA GLY A 251 6.01 7.15 12.33
C GLY A 251 6.67 6.65 13.60
N THR A 252 6.37 7.24 14.71
CA THR A 252 6.87 6.77 16.00
C THR A 252 6.26 5.42 16.38
N GLY A 253 5.28 4.93 15.58
CA GLY A 253 4.58 3.64 15.76
C GLY A 253 4.00 3.39 17.14
N SER A 254 4.24 4.34 18.05
CA SER A 254 3.82 4.25 19.44
C SER A 254 2.41 4.81 19.66
N GLU A 255 1.89 5.54 18.66
CA GLU A 255 0.57 6.16 18.76
C GLU A 255 -0.42 5.48 17.80
N PRO A 256 -1.57 5.03 18.27
CA PRO A 256 -2.61 4.43 17.43
C PRO A 256 -3.03 5.28 16.23
N ASN A 257 -2.89 6.59 16.34
CA ASN A 257 -3.32 7.56 15.32
C ASN A 257 -2.35 7.65 14.12
N ASP A 258 -1.10 7.17 14.23
CA ASP A 258 -0.15 7.20 13.11
C ASP A 258 -0.55 6.22 11.98
N PHE A 259 -1.40 5.24 12.27
CA PHE A 259 -1.92 4.24 11.33
C PHE A 259 -3.37 4.49 10.90
N GLU A 260 -4.01 5.53 11.43
CA GLU A 260 -5.40 5.85 11.09
C GLU A 260 -5.51 6.17 9.59
N GLY A 261 -6.42 5.49 8.91
CA GLY A 261 -6.58 5.58 7.46
C GLY A 261 -5.81 4.52 6.68
N TYR A 262 -4.58 4.17 7.07
CA TYR A 262 -3.75 3.17 6.37
C TYR A 262 -3.98 1.73 6.85
N ASN A 263 -4.28 1.56 8.14
CA ASN A 263 -4.62 0.27 8.73
C ASN A 263 -6.09 0.28 9.18
N PRO A 264 -7.02 -0.28 8.39
CA PRO A 264 -8.45 -0.21 8.71
C PRO A 264 -8.84 -0.96 9.99
N LEU A 265 -7.98 -1.81 10.55
CA LEU A 265 -8.25 -2.45 11.85
C LEU A 265 -8.38 -1.43 13.00
N THR A 266 -7.82 -0.23 12.85
CA THR A 266 -7.99 0.87 13.83
C THR A 266 -9.46 1.30 13.99
N TYR A 267 -10.29 1.04 12.99
CA TYR A 267 -11.73 1.30 13.04
C TYR A 267 -12.52 0.17 13.71
N PHE A 268 -11.90 -0.99 13.96
CA PHE A 268 -12.57 -2.13 14.60
C PHE A 268 -12.41 -2.07 16.11
N LYS A 269 -13.54 -2.15 16.83
CA LYS A 269 -13.59 -2.13 18.30
C LYS A 269 -12.66 -3.16 18.94
N LYS A 270 -12.60 -4.36 18.38
CA LYS A 270 -11.79 -5.47 18.89
C LYS A 270 -10.28 -5.21 18.78
N TRP A 271 -9.81 -4.47 17.76
CA TRP A 271 -8.41 -4.40 17.37
C TRP A 271 -7.70 -3.14 17.83
N GLN A 272 -8.38 -2.14 18.39
CA GLN A 272 -7.82 -0.82 18.73
C GLN A 272 -6.55 -0.82 19.59
N ASN A 273 -6.33 -1.86 20.42
CA ASN A 273 -5.17 -1.95 21.31
C ASN A 273 -4.37 -3.24 21.07
N GLU A 274 -4.43 -3.80 19.88
CA GLU A 274 -3.73 -5.03 19.53
C GLU A 274 -2.24 -4.73 19.21
N PRO A 275 -1.26 -5.19 20.02
CA PRO A 275 0.15 -4.86 19.84
C PRO A 275 0.72 -5.29 18.47
N ARG A 276 0.17 -6.37 17.87
CA ARG A 276 0.62 -6.88 16.57
C ARG A 276 0.38 -5.90 15.41
N MET A 277 -0.43 -4.86 15.64
CA MET A 277 -0.69 -3.82 14.65
C MET A 277 0.40 -2.75 14.55
N TYR A 278 1.31 -2.67 15.53
CA TYR A 278 2.17 -1.48 15.73
C TYR A 278 3.67 -1.78 15.67
N TYR A 279 4.09 -2.84 14.96
CA TYR A 279 5.51 -3.08 14.71
C TYR A 279 6.08 -2.05 13.73
N GLN A 280 7.35 -1.74 13.91
CA GLN A 280 8.07 -0.79 13.07
C GLN A 280 8.80 -1.50 11.93
N ILE A 281 9.24 -0.74 10.94
CA ILE A 281 10.09 -1.25 9.87
C ILE A 281 11.37 -1.94 10.40
N ALA A 282 11.91 -1.46 11.52
CA ALA A 282 13.07 -2.09 12.18
C ALA A 282 12.76 -3.52 12.65
N ASP A 283 11.53 -3.77 13.13
CA ASP A 283 11.09 -5.10 13.56
C ASP A 283 10.99 -6.04 12.37
N TYR A 284 10.51 -5.54 11.21
CA TYR A 284 10.51 -6.32 9.97
C TYR A 284 11.90 -6.81 9.58
N TYR A 285 12.91 -5.93 9.60
CA TYR A 285 14.28 -6.33 9.30
C TYR A 285 14.84 -7.31 10.33
N ASN A 286 14.54 -7.11 11.60
CA ASN A 286 14.96 -8.02 12.68
C ASN A 286 14.31 -9.41 12.55
N ASP A 287 13.02 -9.45 12.21
CA ASP A 287 12.31 -10.72 12.00
C ASP A 287 12.83 -11.47 10.76
N LEU A 288 13.15 -10.77 9.68
CA LEU A 288 13.80 -11.37 8.51
C LEU A 288 15.18 -11.98 8.85
N GLU A 289 16.00 -11.26 9.63
CA GLU A 289 17.34 -11.71 10.00
C GLU A 289 17.33 -12.86 10.99
N SER A 290 16.39 -12.81 11.95
CA SER A 290 16.29 -13.85 12.99
C SER A 290 15.45 -15.06 12.59
N GLY A 291 14.88 -15.07 11.37
CA GLY A 291 13.99 -16.14 10.90
C GLY A 291 12.65 -16.17 11.63
N LYS A 292 12.17 -15.03 12.14
CA LYS A 292 10.92 -14.89 12.91
C LYS A 292 9.82 -14.19 12.12
N LEU A 293 9.96 -14.07 10.80
CA LEU A 293 8.90 -13.50 9.97
C LEU A 293 7.61 -14.34 10.17
N PRO A 294 6.46 -13.72 10.47
CA PRO A 294 5.21 -14.47 10.67
C PRO A 294 4.72 -15.07 9.34
N GLN A 295 3.70 -15.93 9.44
CA GLN A 295 3.08 -16.56 8.27
C GLN A 295 2.35 -15.53 7.39
N VAL A 296 1.74 -14.49 8.01
CA VAL A 296 1.13 -13.37 7.28
C VAL A 296 1.69 -12.05 7.82
N SER A 297 2.19 -11.20 6.92
CA SER A 297 2.73 -9.87 7.24
C SER A 297 2.00 -8.81 6.46
N PHE A 298 1.44 -7.82 7.15
CA PHE A 298 0.86 -6.64 6.52
C PHE A 298 1.88 -5.49 6.61
N LEU A 299 2.31 -5.01 5.48
CA LEU A 299 3.25 -3.90 5.36
C LEU A 299 2.43 -2.62 5.16
N ILE A 300 2.28 -1.86 6.23
CA ILE A 300 1.46 -0.65 6.25
C ILE A 300 2.31 0.51 5.75
N THR A 301 1.97 1.01 4.58
CA THR A 301 2.59 2.22 4.05
C THR A 301 1.98 3.43 4.74
N GLU A 302 2.82 4.30 5.26
CA GLU A 302 2.39 5.49 6.01
C GLU A 302 2.75 6.74 5.21
N ALA A 303 2.20 7.88 5.64
CA ALA A 303 2.53 9.18 5.08
C ALA A 303 4.05 9.35 4.88
N LEU A 304 4.46 9.86 3.74
CA LEU A 304 5.80 10.04 3.17
C LEU A 304 6.31 8.89 2.31
N VAL A 305 5.79 7.66 2.45
CA VAL A 305 6.20 6.50 1.63
C VAL A 305 5.00 5.82 0.95
N ASP A 306 3.81 6.39 1.10
CA ASP A 306 2.54 5.87 0.60
C ASP A 306 2.26 6.23 -0.87
N GLU A 307 3.03 7.13 -1.46
CA GLU A 307 2.87 7.67 -2.82
C GLU A 307 1.63 8.55 -3.03
N HIS A 308 0.85 8.81 -1.98
CA HIS A 308 -0.30 9.70 -2.07
C HIS A 308 0.11 11.12 -2.53
N PRO A 309 -0.53 11.72 -3.53
CA PRO A 309 -0.27 13.12 -3.88
C PRO A 309 -0.47 14.05 -2.65
N PRO A 310 0.37 15.10 -2.48
CA PRO A 310 1.38 15.59 -3.40
C PRO A 310 2.79 15.01 -3.21
N LEU A 311 2.94 13.86 -2.60
CA LEU A 311 4.24 13.24 -2.34
C LEU A 311 4.94 12.85 -3.65
N ASP A 312 6.27 12.83 -3.60
CA ASP A 312 7.07 12.34 -4.70
C ASP A 312 7.01 10.80 -4.72
N ILE A 313 6.50 10.22 -5.80
CA ILE A 313 6.33 8.76 -5.95
C ILE A 313 7.63 7.98 -5.74
N ARG A 314 8.77 8.60 -5.99
CA ARG A 314 10.09 7.98 -5.80
C ARG A 314 10.43 7.71 -4.34
N THR A 315 9.78 8.41 -3.39
CA THR A 315 9.96 8.11 -1.96
C THR A 315 9.32 6.78 -1.60
N GLY A 316 8.14 6.49 -2.13
CA GLY A 316 7.49 5.19 -2.00
C GLY A 316 8.24 4.09 -2.73
N GLU A 317 8.63 4.33 -4.00
CA GLU A 317 9.43 3.37 -4.77
C GLU A 317 10.74 3.00 -4.04
N PHE A 318 11.41 3.98 -3.44
CA PHE A 318 12.63 3.74 -2.65
C PHE A 318 12.36 2.91 -1.38
N ALA A 319 11.28 3.20 -0.66
CA ALA A 319 10.90 2.43 0.53
C ALA A 319 10.57 0.99 0.15
N MET A 320 9.82 0.78 -0.93
CA MET A 320 9.49 -0.55 -1.43
C MET A 320 10.72 -1.28 -1.98
N GLU A 321 11.67 -0.59 -2.64
CA GLU A 321 12.95 -1.19 -3.02
C GLU A 321 13.66 -1.79 -1.81
N ALA A 322 13.74 -1.03 -0.71
CA ALA A 322 14.43 -1.47 0.50
C ALA A 322 13.75 -2.70 1.13
N VAL A 323 12.43 -2.66 1.24
CA VAL A 323 11.62 -3.75 1.81
C VAL A 323 11.72 -5.02 0.97
N ILE A 324 11.53 -4.92 -0.35
CA ILE A 324 11.56 -6.04 -1.27
C ILE A 324 12.97 -6.66 -1.33
N LYS A 325 14.01 -5.83 -1.44
CA LYS A 325 15.39 -6.34 -1.45
C LYS A 325 15.78 -6.99 -0.12
N ALA A 326 15.28 -6.49 1.02
CA ALA A 326 15.50 -7.14 2.31
C ALA A 326 14.87 -8.54 2.35
N LEU A 327 13.61 -8.67 1.90
CA LEU A 327 12.96 -9.97 1.77
C LEU A 327 13.75 -10.92 0.86
N MET A 328 14.10 -10.46 -0.35
CA MET A 328 14.85 -11.25 -1.32
C MET A 328 16.21 -11.73 -0.80
N ASN A 329 16.87 -10.93 0.03
CA ASN A 329 18.17 -11.25 0.64
C ASN A 329 18.06 -12.06 1.95
N SER A 330 16.85 -12.35 2.42
CA SER A 330 16.62 -13.10 3.66
C SER A 330 16.48 -14.61 3.41
N PRO A 331 16.65 -15.46 4.43
CA PRO A 331 16.32 -16.88 4.34
C PRO A 331 14.85 -17.16 4.00
N ALA A 332 13.94 -16.25 4.35
CA ALA A 332 12.50 -16.39 4.10
C ALA A 332 12.15 -16.32 2.60
N TRP A 333 12.99 -15.69 1.76
CA TRP A 333 12.70 -15.49 0.33
C TRP A 333 12.23 -16.76 -0.38
N LYS A 334 12.91 -17.88 -0.14
CA LYS A 334 12.64 -19.17 -0.79
C LYS A 334 11.24 -19.74 -0.52
N SER A 335 10.51 -19.17 0.42
CA SER A 335 9.18 -19.60 0.81
C SER A 335 8.23 -18.42 1.02
N SER A 336 8.47 -17.30 0.33
CA SER A 336 7.67 -16.09 0.46
C SER A 336 6.96 -15.71 -0.82
N VAL A 337 5.82 -15.05 -0.66
CA VAL A 337 5.15 -14.22 -1.68
C VAL A 337 4.82 -12.86 -1.10
N LEU A 338 5.08 -11.81 -1.84
CA LEU A 338 4.61 -10.45 -1.55
C LEU A 338 3.59 -10.04 -2.62
N PHE A 339 2.39 -9.72 -2.19
CA PHE A 339 1.37 -9.01 -2.94
C PHE A 339 1.59 -7.51 -2.73
N PHE A 340 1.96 -6.81 -3.79
CA PHE A 340 2.18 -5.37 -3.75
C PHE A 340 1.13 -4.69 -4.63
N THR A 341 0.25 -3.90 -4.03
CA THR A 341 -0.91 -3.26 -4.67
C THR A 341 -1.12 -1.83 -4.19
N TYR A 342 -2.16 -1.18 -4.71
CA TYR A 342 -2.64 0.14 -4.32
C TYR A 342 -4.10 0.03 -3.89
N ASP A 343 -4.56 0.91 -3.04
CA ASP A 343 -5.91 0.88 -2.49
C ASP A 343 -6.97 1.29 -3.50
N GLU A 344 -6.73 2.38 -4.27
CA GLU A 344 -7.62 2.88 -5.30
C GLU A 344 -6.87 3.75 -6.33
N GLY A 345 -7.56 4.25 -7.36
CA GLY A 345 -6.95 4.91 -8.51
C GLY A 345 -6.58 6.37 -8.36
N GLY A 346 -6.90 7.01 -7.23
CA GLY A 346 -6.53 8.40 -6.94
C GLY A 346 -7.11 9.46 -7.86
N GLY A 347 -8.17 9.16 -8.64
CA GLY A 347 -8.71 10.08 -9.64
C GLY A 347 -7.87 10.20 -10.91
N TYR A 348 -6.86 9.33 -11.08
CA TYR A 348 -6.10 9.20 -12.32
C TYR A 348 -6.79 8.23 -13.28
N PHE A 349 -6.70 8.54 -14.58
CA PHE A 349 -7.44 7.79 -15.58
C PHE A 349 -7.06 6.31 -15.66
N ASP A 350 -8.05 5.51 -15.96
CA ASP A 350 -7.91 4.14 -16.46
C ASP A 350 -8.88 3.94 -17.63
N HIS A 351 -8.45 3.24 -18.68
CA HIS A 351 -9.28 3.08 -19.87
C HIS A 351 -10.24 1.89 -19.79
N VAL A 352 -10.08 1.00 -18.79
CA VAL A 352 -10.87 -0.24 -18.68
C VAL A 352 -12.00 -0.04 -17.69
N ALA A 353 -13.23 -0.24 -18.16
CA ALA A 353 -14.41 -0.16 -17.32
C ALA A 353 -14.41 -1.30 -16.26
N PRO A 354 -14.60 -0.98 -14.97
CA PRO A 354 -14.64 -1.98 -13.93
C PRO A 354 -15.88 -2.88 -14.03
N PRO A 355 -15.71 -4.20 -13.82
CA PRO A 355 -16.83 -5.14 -13.79
C PRO A 355 -17.83 -4.84 -12.67
N GLN A 356 -19.12 -5.02 -12.96
CA GLN A 356 -20.20 -4.93 -11.98
C GLN A 356 -20.44 -6.31 -11.38
N VAL A 357 -19.85 -6.60 -10.21
CA VAL A 357 -19.91 -7.91 -9.56
C VAL A 357 -21.02 -8.00 -8.50
N ASP A 358 -21.48 -6.86 -8.00
CA ASP A 358 -22.57 -6.70 -7.04
C ASP A 358 -23.17 -5.27 -7.15
N ALA A 359 -23.92 -4.83 -6.14
CA ALA A 359 -24.55 -3.51 -6.13
C ALA A 359 -23.54 -2.34 -6.10
N TYR A 360 -22.32 -2.57 -5.63
CA TYR A 360 -21.25 -1.55 -5.57
C TYR A 360 -20.35 -1.58 -6.81
N GLY A 361 -20.27 -2.71 -7.51
CA GLY A 361 -19.31 -2.92 -8.59
C GLY A 361 -17.87 -2.97 -8.11
N LEU A 362 -16.91 -3.03 -9.05
CA LEU A 362 -15.50 -2.82 -8.76
C LEU A 362 -15.12 -1.37 -9.04
N GLY A 363 -14.00 -0.90 -8.48
CA GLY A 363 -13.43 0.38 -8.82
C GLY A 363 -12.43 0.27 -9.98
N PHE A 364 -11.64 1.33 -10.23
CA PHE A 364 -10.67 1.35 -11.32
C PHE A 364 -9.53 0.35 -11.10
N ARG A 365 -8.84 -0.01 -12.18
CA ARG A 365 -7.66 -0.86 -12.06
C ARG A 365 -6.55 -0.14 -11.29
N VAL A 366 -5.87 -0.91 -10.46
CA VAL A 366 -4.70 -0.44 -9.71
C VAL A 366 -3.48 -1.32 -10.01
N PRO A 367 -2.24 -0.78 -9.93
CA PRO A 367 -1.04 -1.56 -10.12
C PRO A 367 -0.96 -2.68 -9.09
N THR A 368 -0.72 -3.91 -9.53
CA THR A 368 -0.54 -5.04 -8.62
C THR A 368 0.54 -5.98 -9.14
N LEU A 369 1.54 -6.22 -8.30
CA LEU A 369 2.68 -7.08 -8.57
C LEU A 369 2.72 -8.26 -7.61
N ILE A 370 2.95 -9.47 -8.13
CA ILE A 370 3.12 -10.69 -7.35
C ILE A 370 4.60 -11.05 -7.35
N ILE A 371 5.26 -10.86 -6.22
CA ILE A 371 6.71 -10.94 -6.06
C ILE A 371 7.06 -12.19 -5.26
N SER A 372 7.60 -13.20 -5.92
CA SER A 372 7.94 -14.50 -5.34
C SER A 372 8.95 -15.22 -6.24
N PRO A 373 9.82 -16.08 -5.74
CA PRO A 373 10.63 -16.94 -6.61
C PRO A 373 9.77 -17.88 -7.47
N TYR A 374 8.51 -18.08 -7.08
CA TYR A 374 7.55 -18.94 -7.78
C TYR A 374 6.58 -18.17 -8.68
N ALA A 375 6.56 -16.83 -8.64
CA ALA A 375 5.74 -16.04 -9.56
C ALA A 375 6.23 -16.21 -11.00
N LYS A 376 5.32 -16.34 -11.95
CA LYS A 376 5.66 -16.44 -13.39
C LYS A 376 6.42 -15.19 -13.82
N ARG A 377 7.54 -15.38 -14.49
CA ARG A 377 8.50 -14.30 -14.82
C ARG A 377 8.06 -13.49 -16.01
N GLY A 378 7.98 -12.16 -15.82
CA GLY A 378 7.57 -11.22 -16.87
C GLY A 378 6.20 -11.54 -17.46
N TYR A 379 5.35 -12.14 -16.66
CA TYR A 379 4.00 -12.53 -17.02
C TYR A 379 3.03 -11.41 -16.66
N VAL A 380 2.09 -11.14 -17.57
CA VAL A 380 0.97 -10.24 -17.29
C VAL A 380 -0.30 -11.07 -17.21
N SER A 381 -0.88 -11.15 -16.02
CA SER A 381 -2.12 -11.90 -15.78
C SER A 381 -3.33 -11.11 -16.26
N GLY A 382 -4.21 -11.79 -16.99
CA GLY A 382 -5.49 -11.26 -17.46
C GLY A 382 -6.70 -11.73 -16.66
N GLN A 383 -6.48 -12.53 -15.60
CA GLN A 383 -7.59 -12.97 -14.76
C GLN A 383 -8.13 -11.79 -13.93
N LEU A 384 -9.45 -11.80 -13.70
CA LEU A 384 -10.09 -10.79 -12.87
C LEU A 384 -9.71 -10.98 -11.41
N TYR A 385 -9.09 -9.94 -10.85
CA TYR A 385 -8.75 -9.83 -9.44
C TYR A 385 -9.29 -8.52 -8.84
N GLU A 386 -9.45 -8.52 -7.54
CA GLU A 386 -9.68 -7.33 -6.72
C GLU A 386 -9.12 -7.58 -5.31
N HIS A 387 -9.29 -6.66 -4.37
CA HIS A 387 -8.64 -6.75 -3.05
C HIS A 387 -8.96 -8.05 -2.29
N SER A 388 -10.20 -8.57 -2.37
CA SER A 388 -10.54 -9.83 -1.72
C SER A 388 -9.86 -11.06 -2.35
N SER A 389 -9.28 -10.94 -3.55
CA SER A 389 -8.45 -12.01 -4.13
C SER A 389 -7.26 -12.38 -3.26
N ILE A 390 -6.67 -11.40 -2.56
CA ILE A 390 -5.56 -11.63 -1.63
C ILE A 390 -6.05 -12.41 -0.41
N LEU A 391 -7.23 -12.06 0.12
CA LEU A 391 -7.86 -12.80 1.20
C LEU A 391 -8.16 -14.23 0.80
N LYS A 392 -8.75 -14.43 -0.37
CA LYS A 392 -9.04 -15.73 -0.96
C LYS A 392 -7.78 -16.59 -1.12
N PHE A 393 -6.65 -15.98 -1.49
CA PHE A 393 -5.37 -16.68 -1.53
C PHE A 393 -4.91 -17.12 -0.12
N ILE A 394 -4.98 -16.23 0.88
CA ILE A 394 -4.61 -16.52 2.27
C ILE A 394 -5.50 -17.64 2.83
N GLU A 395 -6.80 -17.51 2.68
CA GLU A 395 -7.79 -18.48 3.16
C GLU A 395 -7.53 -19.87 2.56
N ARG A 396 -7.42 -19.93 1.25
CA ARG A 396 -7.14 -21.19 0.55
C ARG A 396 -5.80 -21.78 0.94
N HIS A 397 -4.77 -20.95 1.09
CA HIS A 397 -3.41 -21.38 1.44
C HIS A 397 -3.38 -22.05 2.81
N PHE A 398 -4.04 -21.47 3.80
CA PHE A 398 -4.09 -22.00 5.17
C PHE A 398 -5.30 -22.90 5.46
N GLY A 399 -6.17 -23.15 4.48
CA GLY A 399 -7.38 -23.97 4.66
C GLY A 399 -8.40 -23.34 5.59
N LEU A 400 -8.50 -22.01 5.57
CA LEU A 400 -9.45 -21.22 6.36
C LEU A 400 -10.84 -21.21 5.67
N PRO A 401 -11.93 -20.98 6.40
CA PRO A 401 -13.20 -20.61 5.81
C PRO A 401 -13.08 -19.25 5.13
N THR A 402 -13.99 -18.91 4.22
CA THR A 402 -14.05 -17.58 3.62
C THR A 402 -14.67 -16.57 4.59
N LEU A 403 -14.24 -15.31 4.52
CA LEU A 403 -14.91 -14.22 5.25
C LEU A 403 -16.35 -14.05 4.81
N ALA A 404 -16.68 -14.38 3.55
CA ALA A 404 -18.07 -14.46 3.08
C ALA A 404 -18.92 -15.40 3.95
N SER A 405 -18.37 -16.54 4.34
CA SER A 405 -19.08 -17.48 5.23
C SER A 405 -19.23 -16.99 6.68
N MET A 406 -18.38 -16.03 7.10
CA MET A 406 -18.42 -15.45 8.45
C MET A 406 -19.24 -14.15 8.51
N ASN A 407 -19.21 -13.36 7.43
CA ASN A 407 -19.86 -12.05 7.34
C ASN A 407 -21.14 -12.09 6.47
N HIS A 408 -21.83 -13.23 6.42
CA HIS A 408 -23.05 -13.42 5.60
C HIS A 408 -24.16 -12.41 5.91
N GLN A 409 -24.07 -11.64 7.00
CA GLN A 409 -24.98 -10.53 7.27
C GLN A 409 -24.99 -9.47 6.15
N PHE A 410 -23.95 -9.42 5.31
CA PHE A 410 -23.88 -8.53 4.15
C PHE A 410 -24.40 -9.16 2.85
N ASP A 411 -24.72 -10.47 2.84
CA ASP A 411 -25.11 -11.21 1.64
C ASP A 411 -26.58 -11.02 1.26
N THR A 412 -27.42 -10.56 2.16
CA THR A 412 -28.87 -10.55 2.00
C THR A 412 -29.47 -9.14 2.13
N SER A 413 -30.78 -9.05 2.34
CA SER A 413 -31.54 -7.81 2.46
C SER A 413 -31.14 -6.90 3.66
N THR A 414 -30.14 -7.24 4.43
CA THR A 414 -29.62 -6.36 5.46
C THR A 414 -28.90 -5.19 4.77
N PRO A 415 -29.31 -3.94 4.99
CA PRO A 415 -28.60 -2.79 4.46
C PRO A 415 -27.14 -2.83 4.92
N GLY A 416 -26.20 -2.47 4.03
CA GLY A 416 -24.82 -2.27 4.40
C GLY A 416 -24.72 -1.26 5.56
N MET A 417 -23.72 -1.44 6.41
CA MET A 417 -23.46 -0.48 7.50
C MET A 417 -22.88 0.80 6.89
N ASN A 418 -23.74 1.69 6.46
CA ASN A 418 -23.31 3.02 6.15
C ASN A 418 -23.19 3.83 7.45
N ASN A 419 -21.97 3.95 7.98
CA ASN A 419 -21.71 4.77 9.17
C ASN A 419 -21.76 6.28 8.90
N ASP A 420 -22.00 6.68 7.67
CA ASP A 420 -22.19 8.06 7.30
C ASP A 420 -23.60 8.60 7.65
N ALA A 421 -24.34 7.89 8.51
CA ALA A 421 -25.58 8.40 9.10
C ALA A 421 -25.35 9.71 9.87
N ALA A 422 -24.13 9.95 10.39
CA ALA A 422 -23.76 11.24 11.00
C ALA A 422 -23.77 12.41 9.98
N HIS A 423 -23.58 12.13 8.69
CA HIS A 423 -23.64 13.10 7.59
C HIS A 423 -24.94 12.99 6.77
N GLY A 424 -25.91 12.23 7.23
CA GLY A 424 -27.24 12.15 6.62
C GLY A 424 -27.34 11.25 5.40
N ASN A 425 -26.33 10.40 5.13
CA ASN A 425 -26.39 9.43 4.04
C ASN A 425 -27.26 8.23 4.44
N ALA A 426 -28.12 7.80 3.53
CA ALA A 426 -28.92 6.59 3.71
C ALA A 426 -28.01 5.36 3.76
N ALA A 427 -28.41 4.33 4.53
CA ALA A 427 -27.74 3.03 4.47
C ALA A 427 -27.72 2.54 3.02
N GLY A 428 -26.52 2.18 2.53
CA GLY A 428 -26.35 1.61 1.19
C GLY A 428 -26.96 0.21 1.07
N PRO A 429 -26.97 -0.38 -0.13
CA PRO A 429 -27.35 -1.77 -0.32
C PRO A 429 -26.39 -2.70 0.45
N PRO A 430 -26.75 -3.99 0.65
CA PRO A 430 -25.81 -4.98 1.16
C PRO A 430 -24.51 -4.99 0.37
N ALA A 431 -23.40 -5.19 1.04
CA ALA A 431 -22.06 -5.27 0.46
C ALA A 431 -21.45 -6.64 0.80
N PRO A 432 -21.80 -7.72 0.06
CA PRO A 432 -21.34 -9.06 0.40
C PRO A 432 -19.82 -9.15 0.31
N PRO A 433 -19.16 -9.91 1.19
CA PRO A 433 -17.75 -10.21 1.06
C PRO A 433 -17.49 -11.00 -0.22
N ARG A 434 -16.49 -10.61 -0.99
CA ARG A 434 -16.27 -11.09 -2.35
C ARG A 434 -15.29 -12.25 -2.46
N ASP A 435 -14.61 -12.60 -1.39
CA ASP A 435 -13.74 -13.78 -1.29
C ASP A 435 -14.47 -15.10 -1.58
N GLY A 436 -15.80 -15.14 -1.39
CA GLY A 436 -16.66 -16.26 -1.80
C GLY A 436 -17.05 -16.31 -3.29
N LEU A 437 -16.84 -15.24 -4.05
CA LEU A 437 -17.30 -15.17 -5.46
C LEU A 437 -16.40 -16.01 -6.38
N SER A 438 -17.01 -16.90 -7.18
CA SER A 438 -16.27 -17.80 -8.08
C SER A 438 -15.62 -17.11 -9.27
N ASN A 439 -16.12 -15.95 -9.68
CA ASN A 439 -15.59 -15.16 -10.80
C ASN A 439 -14.43 -14.24 -10.40
N ILE A 440 -14.14 -14.10 -9.11
CA ILE A 440 -12.95 -13.40 -8.61
C ILE A 440 -11.81 -14.40 -8.45
N GLY A 441 -10.65 -14.11 -9.03
CA GLY A 441 -9.48 -14.98 -9.01
C GLY A 441 -8.83 -15.13 -7.63
N ASP A 442 -8.05 -16.17 -7.45
CA ASP A 442 -7.35 -16.53 -6.22
C ASP A 442 -5.83 -16.62 -6.42
N PHE A 443 -5.31 -16.04 -7.47
CA PHE A 443 -3.90 -16.05 -7.88
C PHE A 443 -3.28 -17.44 -8.15
N SER A 444 -4.05 -18.53 -8.15
CA SER A 444 -3.48 -19.86 -8.39
C SER A 444 -2.74 -19.97 -9.72
N GLU A 445 -3.20 -19.21 -10.73
CA GLU A 445 -2.64 -19.26 -12.09
C GLU A 445 -1.31 -18.48 -12.25
N VAL A 446 -0.96 -17.57 -11.33
CA VAL A 446 0.25 -16.74 -11.44
C VAL A 446 1.51 -17.45 -10.95
N PHE A 447 1.38 -18.61 -10.31
CA PHE A 447 2.49 -19.37 -9.76
C PHE A 447 2.90 -20.54 -10.65
N ASP A 448 4.20 -20.80 -10.65
CA ASP A 448 4.81 -22.02 -11.14
C ASP A 448 5.78 -22.56 -10.07
N PHE A 449 5.32 -23.50 -9.27
CA PHE A 449 6.10 -24.09 -8.17
C PHE A 449 7.22 -25.03 -8.62
N ALA A 450 7.37 -25.28 -9.93
CA ALA A 450 8.52 -25.98 -10.50
C ALA A 450 9.72 -25.04 -10.74
N GLN A 451 9.53 -23.72 -10.63
CA GLN A 451 10.62 -22.76 -10.78
C GLN A 451 11.67 -22.88 -9.66
N ASP A 452 12.88 -22.39 -9.96
CA ASP A 452 13.97 -22.34 -8.99
C ASP A 452 13.64 -21.42 -7.81
N GLN A 453 13.51 -21.99 -6.63
CA GLN A 453 13.30 -21.28 -5.37
C GLN A 453 14.39 -20.25 -5.03
N ASN A 454 15.56 -20.37 -5.66
CA ASN A 454 16.67 -19.42 -5.50
C ASN A 454 16.62 -18.30 -6.52
N TYR A 455 15.57 -18.21 -7.35
CA TYR A 455 15.45 -17.13 -8.32
C TYR A 455 15.58 -15.77 -7.64
N HIS A 456 16.59 -15.02 -8.06
CA HIS A 456 16.94 -13.73 -7.48
C HIS A 456 17.38 -12.80 -8.62
N PRO A 457 16.43 -12.08 -9.27
CA PRO A 457 16.77 -11.22 -10.38
C PRO A 457 17.63 -10.05 -9.94
N SER A 458 18.47 -9.59 -10.86
CA SER A 458 19.19 -8.33 -10.67
C SER A 458 18.23 -7.17 -10.88
N LEU A 459 17.82 -6.54 -9.81
CA LEU A 459 16.97 -5.36 -9.84
C LEU A 459 17.82 -4.07 -9.78
N PRO A 460 17.40 -2.99 -10.44
CA PRO A 460 18.09 -1.71 -10.37
C PRO A 460 18.16 -1.24 -8.92
N SER A 461 19.16 -0.42 -8.63
CA SER A 461 19.22 0.33 -7.38
C SER A 461 18.94 1.78 -7.68
N LEU A 462 17.99 2.34 -6.94
CA LEU A 462 17.70 3.74 -7.02
C LEU A 462 18.90 4.55 -6.51
N ASN A 463 19.10 5.71 -7.08
CA ASN A 463 20.31 6.50 -6.86
C ASN A 463 20.31 7.13 -5.45
N ASN A 464 21.48 7.33 -4.85
CA ASN A 464 21.66 7.87 -3.49
C ASN A 464 21.10 9.29 -3.29
N TYR A 465 20.87 10.04 -4.36
CA TYR A 465 20.25 11.37 -4.31
C TYR A 465 18.84 11.31 -3.67
N TRP A 466 18.07 10.30 -4.00
CA TRP A 466 16.72 10.09 -3.44
C TRP A 466 16.75 9.74 -1.96
N ILE A 467 17.80 9.02 -1.52
CA ILE A 467 18.03 8.75 -0.10
C ILE A 467 18.18 10.06 0.67
N ALA A 468 18.96 11.00 0.15
CA ALA A 468 19.17 12.28 0.79
C ALA A 468 17.88 13.10 0.91
N GLU A 469 17.06 13.18 -0.15
CA GLU A 469 15.76 13.85 -0.11
C GLU A 469 14.78 13.18 0.86
N PHE A 470 14.69 11.86 0.83
CA PHE A 470 13.89 11.07 1.74
C PHE A 470 14.30 11.32 3.21
N VAL A 471 15.61 11.21 3.52
CA VAL A 471 16.14 11.48 4.86
C VAL A 471 15.89 12.91 5.30
N ILE A 472 16.05 13.88 4.41
CA ILE A 472 15.79 15.30 4.72
C ILE A 472 14.30 15.51 5.06
N ALA A 473 13.39 14.92 4.28
CA ALA A 473 11.96 14.98 4.56
C ALA A 473 11.61 14.35 5.92
N LEU A 474 12.22 13.21 6.25
CA LEU A 474 12.06 12.51 7.51
C LEU A 474 12.59 13.29 8.72
N VAL A 475 13.79 13.87 8.60
CA VAL A 475 14.39 14.70 9.65
C VAL A 475 13.56 15.97 9.84
N ALA A 476 13.08 16.59 8.78
CA ALA A 476 12.23 17.77 8.85
C ALA A 476 10.92 17.50 9.61
N LYS A 477 10.29 16.35 9.42
CA LYS A 477 9.09 15.92 10.16
C LYS A 477 9.38 15.76 11.67
N LYS A 478 10.50 15.13 12.04
CA LYS A 478 10.84 14.83 13.45
C LYS A 478 11.34 16.05 14.25
N VAL A 479 12.07 16.93 13.61
CA VAL A 479 12.85 17.98 14.32
C VAL A 479 12.25 19.39 14.16
N GLY A 480 11.19 19.56 13.38
CA GLY A 480 10.47 20.83 13.23
C GLY A 480 11.36 22.01 12.79
N LYS A 481 11.10 23.22 13.33
CA LYS A 481 11.83 24.46 12.97
C LYS A 481 13.36 24.41 13.11
N ALA A 482 13.90 23.54 13.98
CA ALA A 482 15.34 23.41 14.20
C ALA A 482 16.06 22.75 13.01
N ALA A 483 15.44 21.78 12.36
CA ALA A 483 15.98 21.12 11.16
C ALA A 483 16.01 22.08 9.95
N ARG A 484 15.03 22.96 9.83
CA ARG A 484 14.96 23.94 8.75
C ARG A 484 16.19 24.88 8.76
N LYS A 485 16.56 25.36 9.94
CA LYS A 485 17.70 26.26 10.10
C LYS A 485 19.05 25.61 9.78
N ALA A 486 19.14 24.30 9.92
CA ALA A 486 20.35 23.53 9.65
C ALA A 486 20.47 23.12 8.18
N VAL A 487 19.33 22.88 7.49
CA VAL A 487 19.30 22.63 6.02
C VAL A 487 19.56 23.92 5.25
N ASP A 488 19.10 25.07 5.71
CA ASP A 488 19.36 26.38 5.11
C ASP A 488 20.83 26.80 5.23
N GLY A 489 21.61 26.13 6.12
CA GLY A 489 23.03 26.35 6.31
C GLY A 489 23.97 25.42 5.51
N LEU A 490 23.42 24.42 4.82
CA LEU A 490 24.12 23.49 3.93
C LEU A 490 23.93 23.89 2.47
#